data_fc642dc4e0b0d7f8a057c974d9c23b4a
#
_entry.id   fc642dc4e0b0d7f8a057c974d9c23b4a
#
_cell.length_a   1.000
_cell.length_b   1.000
_cell.length_c   1.000
_cell.angle_alpha   90.00
_cell.angle_beta   90.00
_cell.angle_gamma   90.00
#
_symmetry.space_group_name_H-M   'P 1'
#
loop_
_entity.id
_entity.type
_entity.pdbx_description
1 polymer ?
#
loop_
_entity_poly.entity_id
_entity_poly.type
_entity_poly.pdbx_seq_one_letter_code
_entity_poly.pdbx_strand_id
1 'polypeptide(L)'
;MSDSSELAGHIERYLGRSRGTRPGGSRAFTVGLHDHPSLSMVTALTDGMRSQSLRSPLPLEFACSVRPGQEEDAARLVEVFADLTVRAGSEVEYDDGFLVEEPLVPGTAIRGLLAAPHPYADEMFNLFRDADGELSLQFVTLVPLTGPEGAHLRDHETGELFELWESAGTDLLDLHRPSVV
;
A
#
# COMPACT_ATOMS: atom_id res chain seq x y z
N MET A 1 -4.24 -24.33 -10.11
CA MET A 1 -5.43 -23.56 -10.54
C MET A 1 -6.30 -23.09 -9.37
N SER A 2 -6.24 -23.74 -8.21
CA SER A 2 -6.97 -23.35 -6.98
C SER A 2 -6.46 -22.04 -6.36
N ASP A 3 -5.19 -21.91 -6.18
CA ASP A 3 -4.51 -20.82 -5.44
C ASP A 3 -4.77 -19.41 -6.02
N SER A 4 -4.74 -19.26 -7.34
CA SER A 4 -5.02 -17.96 -7.99
C SER A 4 -6.48 -17.49 -7.83
N SER A 5 -7.43 -18.44 -7.77
CA SER A 5 -8.84 -18.13 -7.56
C SER A 5 -9.12 -17.76 -6.09
N GLU A 6 -8.45 -18.40 -5.16
CA GLU A 6 -8.56 -18.12 -3.73
C GLU A 6 -7.98 -16.76 -3.38
N LEU A 7 -6.81 -16.43 -3.94
CA LEU A 7 -6.20 -15.11 -3.82
C LEU A 7 -7.10 -14.01 -4.39
N ALA A 8 -7.67 -14.20 -5.58
CA ALA A 8 -8.61 -13.26 -6.17
C ALA A 8 -9.84 -13.06 -5.27
N GLY A 9 -10.38 -14.14 -4.71
CA GLY A 9 -11.48 -14.09 -3.76
C GLY A 9 -11.14 -13.37 -2.46
N HIS A 10 -9.92 -13.55 -1.95
CA HIS A 10 -9.41 -12.82 -0.79
C HIS A 10 -9.35 -11.31 -1.07
N ILE A 11 -8.75 -10.92 -2.18
CA ILE A 11 -8.65 -9.51 -2.59
C ILE A 11 -10.05 -8.90 -2.76
N GLU A 12 -10.94 -9.56 -3.50
CA GLU A 12 -12.31 -9.04 -3.71
C GLU A 12 -13.09 -8.89 -2.40
N ARG A 13 -12.90 -9.79 -1.47
CA ARG A 13 -13.55 -9.77 -0.15
C ARG A 13 -13.22 -8.52 0.66
N TYR A 14 -11.95 -8.10 0.66
CA TYR A 14 -11.47 -7.02 1.52
C TYR A 14 -11.33 -5.68 0.81
N LEU A 15 -11.00 -5.67 -0.46
CA LEU A 15 -10.79 -4.45 -1.25
C LEU A 15 -11.91 -4.17 -2.26
N GLY A 16 -12.77 -5.16 -2.52
CA GLY A 16 -13.84 -5.05 -3.49
C GLY A 16 -13.42 -5.41 -4.91
N ARG A 17 -14.31 -5.12 -5.87
CA ARG A 17 -14.14 -5.55 -7.26
C ARG A 17 -13.06 -4.75 -7.98
N SER A 18 -12.32 -5.46 -8.83
CA SER A 18 -11.37 -4.83 -9.74
C SER A 18 -12.11 -4.04 -10.84
N ARG A 19 -11.66 -2.79 -11.07
CA ARG A 19 -12.05 -1.99 -12.25
C ARG A 19 -11.25 -2.37 -13.50
N GLY A 20 -10.12 -3.02 -13.33
CA GLY A 20 -9.17 -3.35 -14.38
C GLY A 20 -7.74 -3.26 -13.90
N THR A 21 -6.79 -3.63 -14.76
CA THR A 21 -5.35 -3.63 -14.48
C THR A 21 -4.60 -2.88 -15.56
N ARG A 22 -3.42 -2.31 -15.19
CA ARG A 22 -2.47 -1.71 -16.12
C ARG A 22 -1.07 -2.27 -15.87
N PRO A 23 -0.20 -2.34 -16.89
CA PRO A 23 1.19 -2.73 -16.68
C PRO A 23 1.90 -1.74 -15.75
N GLY A 24 2.73 -2.25 -14.83
CA GLY A 24 3.69 -1.43 -14.09
C GLY A 24 4.83 -0.93 -15.00
N GLY A 25 5.62 0.03 -14.52
CA GLY A 25 6.68 0.68 -15.30
C GLY A 25 7.75 -0.28 -15.81
N SER A 26 8.20 -1.22 -14.98
CA SER A 26 9.16 -2.27 -15.33
C SER A 26 8.53 -3.44 -16.10
N ARG A 27 7.21 -3.50 -16.23
CA ARG A 27 6.44 -4.64 -16.74
C ARG A 27 6.64 -5.96 -15.95
N ALA A 28 7.26 -5.88 -14.79
CA ALA A 28 7.47 -7.04 -13.92
C ALA A 28 6.20 -7.43 -13.13
N PHE A 29 5.26 -6.51 -13.05
CA PHE A 29 3.97 -6.65 -12.36
C PHE A 29 2.91 -5.81 -13.07
N THR A 30 1.66 -5.98 -12.66
CA THR A 30 0.54 -5.09 -13.03
C THR A 30 0.04 -4.34 -11.80
N VAL A 31 -0.71 -3.26 -12.01
CA VAL A 31 -1.42 -2.54 -10.96
C VAL A 31 -2.91 -2.58 -11.25
N GLY A 32 -3.68 -3.14 -10.33
CA GLY A 32 -5.14 -3.19 -10.36
C GLY A 32 -5.75 -2.09 -9.50
N LEU A 33 -6.93 -1.60 -9.89
CA LEU A 33 -7.74 -0.69 -9.09
C LEU A 33 -8.96 -1.43 -8.56
N HIS A 34 -9.22 -1.31 -7.26
CA HIS A 34 -10.31 -1.99 -6.56
C HIS A 34 -11.21 -0.99 -5.86
N ASP A 35 -12.53 -1.12 -6.08
CA ASP A 35 -13.53 -0.28 -5.42
C ASP A 35 -14.08 -0.98 -4.19
N HIS A 36 -13.85 -0.40 -3.01
CA HIS A 36 -14.38 -0.96 -1.78
C HIS A 36 -15.91 -0.87 -1.76
N PRO A 37 -16.62 -1.98 -1.39
CA PRO A 37 -18.07 -2.05 -1.55
C PRO A 37 -18.85 -1.13 -0.59
N SER A 38 -18.28 -0.75 0.54
CA SER A 38 -18.96 0.02 1.60
C SER A 38 -18.21 1.27 2.07
N LEU A 39 -16.91 1.37 1.81
CA LEU A 39 -16.12 2.56 2.13
C LEU A 39 -15.92 3.41 0.88
N SER A 40 -15.87 4.73 1.03
CA SER A 40 -15.48 5.64 -0.05
C SER A 40 -13.97 5.58 -0.29
N MET A 41 -13.51 4.42 -0.78
CA MET A 41 -12.11 4.04 -0.89
C MET A 41 -11.87 3.30 -2.21
N VAL A 42 -10.79 3.66 -2.88
CA VAL A 42 -10.23 2.93 -4.02
C VAL A 42 -8.81 2.52 -3.66
N THR A 43 -8.48 1.25 -3.91
CA THR A 43 -7.15 0.70 -3.63
C THR A 43 -6.44 0.35 -4.92
N ALA A 44 -5.26 0.91 -5.11
CA ALA A 44 -4.29 0.43 -6.10
C ALA A 44 -3.51 -0.74 -5.50
N LEU A 45 -3.43 -1.87 -6.20
CA LEU A 45 -2.79 -3.10 -5.74
C LEU A 45 -1.90 -3.66 -6.84
N THR A 46 -0.66 -4.04 -6.49
CA THR A 46 0.19 -4.80 -7.41
C THR A 46 -0.31 -6.23 -7.59
N ASP A 47 -0.03 -6.80 -8.75
CA ASP A 47 -0.15 -8.23 -9.03
C ASP A 47 1.08 -8.68 -9.81
N GLY A 48 1.90 -9.53 -9.17
CA GLY A 48 3.14 -10.05 -9.71
C GLY A 48 4.39 -9.72 -8.91
N MET A 49 4.29 -8.86 -7.88
CA MET A 49 5.41 -8.61 -6.96
C MET A 49 5.82 -9.88 -6.22
N ARG A 50 4.86 -10.74 -5.87
CA ARG A 50 5.09 -12.05 -5.25
C ARG A 50 5.98 -13.00 -6.06
N SER A 51 6.12 -12.73 -7.37
CA SER A 51 6.98 -13.52 -8.27
C SER A 51 8.39 -12.93 -8.43
N GLN A 52 8.66 -11.79 -7.79
CA GLN A 52 9.98 -11.14 -7.85
C GLN A 52 10.92 -11.73 -6.80
N SER A 53 12.21 -11.73 -7.13
CA SER A 53 13.27 -12.21 -6.21
C SER A 53 13.60 -11.15 -5.17
N LEU A 54 12.67 -10.89 -4.25
CA LEU A 54 12.87 -10.02 -3.10
C LEU A 54 13.45 -10.82 -1.92
N ARG A 55 14.13 -10.14 -1.01
CA ARG A 55 14.72 -10.77 0.19
C ARG A 55 13.72 -10.92 1.35
N SER A 56 12.45 -10.68 1.11
CA SER A 56 11.40 -10.82 2.12
C SER A 56 11.15 -12.28 2.51
N PRO A 57 10.84 -12.57 3.78
CA PRO A 57 10.53 -13.92 4.26
C PRO A 57 9.25 -14.49 3.64
N LEU A 58 8.30 -13.65 3.24
CA LEU A 58 7.10 -14.02 2.48
C LEU A 58 7.06 -13.26 1.15
N PRO A 59 6.46 -13.84 0.10
CA PRO A 59 6.09 -13.08 -1.08
C PRO A 59 5.24 -11.86 -0.71
N LEU A 60 5.40 -10.75 -1.44
CA LEU A 60 4.73 -9.48 -1.16
C LEU A 60 3.86 -9.01 -2.33
N GLU A 61 2.76 -8.32 -2.01
CA GLU A 61 2.07 -7.39 -2.91
C GLU A 61 1.89 -6.05 -2.20
N PHE A 62 1.97 -4.94 -2.94
CA PHE A 62 1.84 -3.59 -2.40
C PHE A 62 0.47 -2.99 -2.71
N ALA A 63 -0.11 -2.32 -1.73
CA ALA A 63 -1.38 -1.62 -1.84
C ALA A 63 -1.23 -0.14 -1.46
N CYS A 64 -2.04 0.72 -2.05
CA CYS A 64 -2.23 2.10 -1.61
C CYS A 64 -3.70 2.46 -1.77
N SER A 65 -4.33 2.91 -0.70
CA SER A 65 -5.75 3.24 -0.67
C SER A 65 -5.96 4.74 -0.55
N VAL A 66 -6.88 5.26 -1.35
CA VAL A 66 -7.18 6.69 -1.42
C VAL A 66 -8.69 6.92 -1.59
N ARG A 67 -9.11 8.17 -1.46
CA ARG A 67 -10.47 8.60 -1.84
C ARG A 67 -10.71 8.42 -3.35
N PRO A 68 -11.95 8.13 -3.78
CA PRO A 68 -12.31 8.18 -5.19
C PRO A 68 -11.93 9.52 -5.83
N GLY A 69 -11.37 9.48 -7.02
CA GLY A 69 -10.83 10.63 -7.73
C GLY A 69 -9.33 10.85 -7.56
N GLN A 70 -8.67 10.11 -6.67
CA GLN A 70 -7.22 10.15 -6.44
C GLN A 70 -6.53 8.83 -6.83
N GLU A 71 -7.24 7.90 -7.47
CA GLU A 71 -6.80 6.55 -7.78
C GLU A 71 -5.59 6.48 -8.73
N GLU A 72 -5.46 7.44 -9.63
CA GLU A 72 -4.31 7.51 -10.54
C GLU A 72 -3.01 7.84 -9.79
N ASP A 73 -3.10 8.69 -8.77
CA ASP A 73 -1.97 9.02 -7.90
C ASP A 73 -1.59 7.82 -7.02
N ALA A 74 -2.57 7.12 -6.45
CA ALA A 74 -2.34 5.90 -5.69
C ALA A 74 -1.64 4.83 -6.54
N ALA A 75 -2.12 4.60 -7.76
CA ALA A 75 -1.52 3.64 -8.67
C ALA A 75 -0.08 4.03 -9.04
N ARG A 76 0.20 5.33 -9.22
CA ARG A 76 1.55 5.84 -9.48
C ARG A 76 2.47 5.65 -8.27
N LEU A 77 1.98 5.92 -7.05
CA LEU A 77 2.75 5.72 -5.82
C LEU A 77 3.17 4.25 -5.65
N VAL A 78 2.20 3.33 -5.83
CA VAL A 78 2.46 1.89 -5.78
C VAL A 78 3.45 1.46 -6.86
N GLU A 79 3.28 1.93 -8.10
CA GLU A 79 4.14 1.59 -9.23
C GLU A 79 5.60 2.04 -8.99
N VAL A 80 5.79 3.28 -8.57
CA VAL A 80 7.13 3.83 -8.30
C VAL A 80 7.82 3.06 -7.17
N PHE A 81 7.10 2.78 -6.08
CA PHE A 81 7.67 2.04 -4.96
C PHE A 81 8.02 0.61 -5.34
N ALA A 82 7.12 -0.08 -6.04
CA ALA A 82 7.35 -1.45 -6.51
C ALA A 82 8.55 -1.54 -7.47
N ASP A 83 8.65 -0.61 -8.42
CA ASP A 83 9.80 -0.55 -9.34
C ASP A 83 11.13 -0.31 -8.63
N LEU A 84 11.15 0.57 -7.63
CA LEU A 84 12.34 0.80 -6.79
C LEU A 84 12.71 -0.46 -6.01
N THR A 85 11.74 -1.13 -5.41
CA THR A 85 11.94 -2.36 -4.65
C THR A 85 12.50 -3.50 -5.52
N VAL A 86 11.94 -3.70 -6.72
CA VAL A 86 12.43 -4.71 -7.68
C VAL A 86 13.87 -4.41 -8.10
N ARG A 87 14.19 -3.16 -8.43
CA ARG A 87 15.55 -2.76 -8.85
C ARG A 87 16.57 -2.91 -7.75
N ALA A 88 16.20 -2.61 -6.52
CA ALA A 88 17.08 -2.73 -5.37
C ALA A 88 17.21 -4.19 -4.87
N GLY A 89 16.24 -5.06 -5.19
CA GLY A 89 16.13 -6.40 -4.60
C GLY A 89 15.98 -6.34 -3.09
N SER A 90 15.35 -5.26 -2.60
CA SER A 90 15.27 -4.95 -1.18
C SER A 90 14.24 -5.81 -0.48
N GLU A 91 14.50 -6.06 0.79
CA GLU A 91 13.48 -6.45 1.76
C GLU A 91 12.59 -5.25 2.07
N VAL A 92 11.31 -5.51 2.30
CA VAL A 92 10.35 -4.50 2.78
C VAL A 92 9.59 -5.12 3.95
N GLU A 93 9.67 -4.47 5.09
CA GLU A 93 8.95 -4.85 6.30
C GLU A 93 7.96 -3.75 6.71
N TYR A 94 7.04 -4.07 7.62
CA TYR A 94 6.23 -3.05 8.26
C TYR A 94 7.13 -2.09 9.03
N ASP A 95 6.73 -0.83 9.12
CA ASP A 95 7.45 0.31 9.68
C ASP A 95 8.61 0.84 8.81
N ASP A 96 8.95 0.16 7.71
CA ASP A 96 9.83 0.74 6.72
C ASP A 96 9.18 1.96 6.06
N GLY A 97 9.93 3.04 5.93
CA GLY A 97 9.47 4.25 5.28
C GLY A 97 10.57 4.90 4.45
N PHE A 98 10.18 5.70 3.48
CA PHE A 98 11.08 6.59 2.79
C PHE A 98 10.49 7.98 2.67
N LEU A 99 11.36 8.97 2.61
CA LEU A 99 11.02 10.38 2.48
C LEU A 99 11.89 11.00 1.38
N VAL A 100 11.28 11.83 0.55
CA VAL A 100 11.93 12.59 -0.52
C VAL A 100 11.76 14.09 -0.29
N GLU A 101 12.59 14.90 -0.95
CA GLU A 101 12.54 16.36 -0.81
C GLU A 101 11.34 16.97 -1.54
N GLU A 102 11.01 16.45 -2.72
CA GLU A 102 9.89 16.94 -3.54
C GLU A 102 8.61 16.14 -3.29
N PRO A 103 7.43 16.77 -3.45
CA PRO A 103 6.16 16.04 -3.36
C PRO A 103 6.08 14.87 -4.34
N LEU A 104 5.70 13.69 -3.83
CA LEU A 104 5.45 12.51 -4.67
C LEU A 104 4.20 12.66 -5.55
N VAL A 105 3.24 13.45 -5.06
CA VAL A 105 2.00 13.78 -5.76
C VAL A 105 1.95 15.30 -5.93
N PRO A 106 1.90 15.83 -7.16
CA PRO A 106 1.86 17.26 -7.42
C PRO A 106 0.69 17.95 -6.69
N GLY A 107 0.97 19.10 -6.08
CA GLY A 107 -0.05 19.89 -5.37
C GLY A 107 -0.43 19.35 -3.99
N THR A 108 0.27 18.35 -3.47
CA THR A 108 0.06 17.80 -2.13
C THR A 108 1.27 18.02 -1.22
N ALA A 109 1.10 17.72 0.07
CA ALA A 109 2.19 17.68 1.05
C ALA A 109 2.84 16.29 1.14
N ILE A 110 2.41 15.31 0.33
CA ILE A 110 2.89 13.93 0.38
C ILE A 110 4.30 13.85 -0.16
N ARG A 111 5.24 13.46 0.70
CA ARG A 111 6.67 13.36 0.41
C ARG A 111 7.26 11.99 0.74
N GLY A 112 6.49 11.08 1.27
CA GLY A 112 6.96 9.76 1.65
C GLY A 112 5.87 8.71 1.64
N LEU A 113 6.29 7.49 1.88
CA LEU A 113 5.41 6.33 2.07
C LEU A 113 5.90 5.53 3.27
N LEU A 114 4.96 5.03 4.05
CA LEU A 114 5.19 4.12 5.16
C LEU A 114 4.61 2.77 4.81
N ALA A 115 5.41 1.71 4.91
CA ALA A 115 4.94 0.34 4.81
C ALA A 115 4.24 -0.08 6.10
N ALA A 116 2.96 -0.41 6.03
CA ALA A 116 2.16 -0.72 7.21
C ALA A 116 1.08 -1.78 6.90
N PRO A 117 0.44 -2.38 7.92
CA PRO A 117 -0.84 -3.04 7.75
C PRO A 117 -1.89 -2.06 7.19
N HIS A 118 -2.91 -2.59 6.53
CA HIS A 118 -3.93 -1.74 5.92
C HIS A 118 -4.78 -1.02 7.01
N PRO A 119 -4.83 0.33 7.03
CA PRO A 119 -5.44 1.06 8.14
C PRO A 119 -6.98 0.98 8.18
N TYR A 120 -7.63 0.59 7.09
CA TYR A 120 -9.10 0.56 6.97
C TYR A 120 -9.68 -0.81 6.63
N ALA A 121 -8.87 -1.77 6.16
CA ALA A 121 -9.32 -3.14 5.96
C ALA A 121 -9.18 -3.94 7.25
N ASP A 122 -9.95 -5.03 7.34
CA ASP A 122 -9.77 -6.02 8.40
C ASP A 122 -8.32 -6.53 8.40
N GLU A 123 -7.75 -6.74 9.58
CA GLU A 123 -6.36 -7.22 9.72
C GLU A 123 -6.08 -8.54 9.01
N MET A 124 -7.12 -9.37 8.79
CA MET A 124 -7.03 -10.59 8.01
C MET A 124 -6.73 -10.36 6.52
N PHE A 125 -6.90 -9.13 6.03
CA PHE A 125 -6.47 -8.77 4.68
C PHE A 125 -4.96 -8.88 4.51
N ASN A 126 -4.19 -8.47 5.52
CA ASN A 126 -2.75 -8.29 5.42
C ASN A 126 -1.96 -9.58 5.16
N LEU A 127 -2.55 -10.75 5.44
CA LEU A 127 -1.91 -12.05 5.30
C LEU A 127 -2.83 -13.02 4.57
N PHE A 128 -2.41 -13.49 3.42
CA PHE A 128 -3.13 -14.52 2.69
C PHE A 128 -2.57 -15.92 3.05
N ARG A 129 -3.50 -16.84 3.28
CA ARG A 129 -3.20 -18.27 3.48
C ARG A 129 -3.72 -19.06 2.29
N ASP A 130 -2.91 -20.00 1.84
CA ASP A 130 -3.29 -20.92 0.77
C ASP A 130 -4.32 -21.96 1.22
N ALA A 131 -4.66 -22.88 0.32
CA ALA A 131 -5.63 -23.96 0.56
C ALA A 131 -5.23 -24.91 1.70
N ASP A 132 -3.95 -25.03 1.99
CA ASP A 132 -3.40 -25.84 3.08
C ASP A 132 -3.35 -25.08 4.42
N GLY A 133 -3.72 -23.78 4.41
CA GLY A 133 -3.73 -22.89 5.57
C GLY A 133 -2.37 -22.28 5.88
N GLU A 134 -1.36 -22.48 5.04
CA GLU A 134 -0.03 -21.91 5.19
C GLU A 134 0.02 -20.45 4.72
N LEU A 135 0.83 -19.64 5.42
CA LEU A 135 1.06 -18.25 5.00
C LEU A 135 1.82 -18.24 3.66
N SER A 136 1.20 -17.70 2.63
CA SER A 136 1.75 -17.72 1.27
C SER A 136 1.99 -16.34 0.67
N LEU A 137 1.36 -15.28 1.21
CA LEU A 137 1.51 -13.91 0.73
C LEU A 137 1.24 -12.89 1.84
N GLN A 138 2.01 -11.81 1.83
CA GLN A 138 1.79 -10.63 2.67
C GLN A 138 1.39 -9.44 1.80
N PHE A 139 0.35 -8.73 2.21
CA PHE A 139 0.01 -7.43 1.65
C PHE A 139 0.61 -6.33 2.50
N VAL A 140 1.36 -5.46 1.86
CA VAL A 140 1.97 -4.28 2.49
C VAL A 140 1.28 -3.04 1.96
N THR A 141 0.63 -2.30 2.85
CA THR A 141 -0.02 -1.04 2.47
C THR A 141 0.98 0.10 2.58
N LEU A 142 1.10 0.86 1.51
CA LEU A 142 1.90 2.07 1.44
C LEU A 142 1.03 3.25 1.87
N VAL A 143 1.21 3.70 3.11
CA VAL A 143 0.48 4.85 3.67
C VAL A 143 1.22 6.13 3.28
N PRO A 144 0.59 7.07 2.54
CA PRO A 144 1.21 8.32 2.17
C PRO A 144 1.53 9.19 3.38
N LEU A 145 2.78 9.67 3.46
CA LEU A 145 3.29 10.55 4.51
C LEU A 145 3.46 11.98 4.01
N THR A 146 3.04 12.95 4.79
CA THR A 146 3.46 14.34 4.60
C THR A 146 4.94 14.51 4.98
N GLY A 147 5.57 15.58 4.52
CA GLY A 147 6.97 15.86 4.85
C GLY A 147 7.25 15.88 6.36
N PRO A 148 6.46 16.63 7.17
CA PRO A 148 6.63 16.64 8.62
C PRO A 148 6.42 15.27 9.28
N GLU A 149 5.41 14.48 8.85
CA GLU A 149 5.17 13.14 9.37
C GLU A 149 6.35 12.20 9.11
N GLY A 150 6.90 12.22 7.89
CA GLY A 150 8.09 11.45 7.57
C GLY A 150 9.34 11.92 8.35
N ALA A 151 9.46 13.23 8.65
CA ALA A 151 10.51 13.74 9.52
C ALA A 151 10.32 13.27 10.97
N HIS A 152 9.07 13.25 11.47
CA HIS A 152 8.72 12.77 12.81
C HIS A 152 9.18 11.32 13.03
N LEU A 153 9.00 10.44 12.05
CA LEU A 153 9.41 9.03 12.13
C LEU A 153 10.93 8.80 12.23
N ARG A 154 11.77 9.83 12.09
CA ARG A 154 13.21 9.68 12.32
C ARG A 154 13.57 9.58 13.80
N ASP A 155 12.75 10.19 14.65
CA ASP A 155 13.00 10.33 16.08
C ASP A 155 11.95 9.65 16.95
N HIS A 156 10.86 9.12 16.34
CA HIS A 156 9.70 8.54 17.01
C HIS A 156 9.29 7.22 16.37
N GLU A 157 8.64 6.39 17.16
CA GLU A 157 8.10 5.11 16.67
C GLU A 157 6.85 5.30 15.81
N THR A 158 6.64 4.39 14.88
CA THR A 158 5.47 4.40 13.98
C THR A 158 4.15 4.40 14.76
N GLY A 159 4.08 3.67 15.88
CA GLY A 159 2.90 3.62 16.75
C GLY A 159 2.46 5.01 17.25
N GLU A 160 3.41 5.88 17.59
CA GLU A 160 3.11 7.25 18.02
C GLU A 160 2.43 8.07 16.92
N LEU A 161 2.87 7.91 15.68
CA LEU A 161 2.25 8.58 14.53
C LEU A 161 0.82 8.08 14.28
N PHE A 162 0.58 6.77 14.41
CA PHE A 162 -0.78 6.20 14.33
C PHE A 162 -1.71 6.75 15.41
N GLU A 163 -1.23 6.89 16.65
CA GLU A 163 -1.99 7.52 17.75
C GLU A 163 -2.33 8.99 17.45
N LEU A 164 -1.40 9.75 16.85
CA LEU A 164 -1.65 11.13 16.43
C LEU A 164 -2.70 11.20 15.34
N TRP A 165 -2.65 10.34 14.32
CA TRP A 165 -3.66 10.27 13.27
C TRP A 165 -5.04 9.93 13.82
N GLU A 166 -5.13 8.94 14.71
CA GLU A 166 -6.38 8.53 15.34
C GLU A 166 -6.97 9.67 16.19
N SER A 167 -6.17 10.28 17.07
CA SER A 167 -6.60 11.36 17.94
C SER A 167 -7.05 12.62 17.19
N ALA A 168 -6.43 12.91 16.05
CA ALA A 168 -6.80 14.02 15.18
C ALA A 168 -7.96 13.69 14.23
N GLY A 169 -8.41 12.44 14.15
CA GLY A 169 -9.40 11.99 13.17
C GLY A 169 -8.90 12.15 11.73
N THR A 170 -7.61 11.91 11.49
CA THR A 170 -6.97 12.13 10.19
C THR A 170 -7.50 11.14 9.17
N ASP A 171 -7.97 11.65 8.02
CA ASP A 171 -8.34 10.80 6.88
C ASP A 171 -7.11 10.47 6.05
N LEU A 172 -6.55 9.28 6.26
CA LEU A 172 -5.37 8.80 5.53
C LEU A 172 -5.65 8.49 4.05
N LEU A 173 -6.92 8.42 3.64
CA LEU A 173 -7.31 8.24 2.25
C LEU A 173 -7.17 9.53 1.42
N ASP A 174 -7.13 10.69 2.06
CA ASP A 174 -7.04 11.97 1.37
C ASP A 174 -5.59 12.39 1.16
N LEU A 175 -5.11 12.35 -0.08
CA LEU A 175 -3.76 12.81 -0.43
C LEU A 175 -3.54 14.32 -0.24
N HIS A 176 -4.62 15.11 -0.14
CA HIS A 176 -4.57 16.55 0.12
C HIS A 176 -4.71 16.92 1.59
N ARG A 177 -4.71 15.93 2.48
CA ARG A 177 -4.83 16.15 3.92
C ARG A 177 -3.67 17.01 4.48
N PRO A 178 -3.90 17.80 5.53
CA PRO A 178 -2.81 18.46 6.25
C PRO A 178 -1.97 17.45 7.03
N SER A 179 -0.77 17.87 7.42
CA SER A 179 0.05 17.14 8.38
C SER A 179 -0.57 17.17 9.76
N VAL A 180 -0.36 16.11 10.55
CA VAL A 180 -0.78 16.03 11.95
C VAL A 180 0.33 16.48 12.93
N VAL A 181 1.54 16.64 12.43
CA VAL A 181 2.73 17.12 13.17
C VAL A 181 3.34 18.33 12.49
#